data_bacf591db4043c00ad4aeadc28f9ea95
#
_entry.id   bacf591db4043c00ad4aeadc28f9ea95
#
_cell.length_a   1.000
_cell.length_b   1.000
_cell.length_c   1.000
_cell.angle_alpha   90.00
_cell.angle_beta   90.00
_cell.angle_gamma   90.00
#
_symmetry.space_group_name_H-M   'P 1'
#
loop_
_entity.id
_entity.type
_entity.pdbx_description
1 polymer ?
#
loop_
_entity_poly.entity_id
_entity_poly.type
_entity_poly.pdbx_seq_one_letter_code
_entity_poly.pdbx_strand_id
1 'polypeptide(L)'
;MKIGLAIQQVRSAEGDLAEKLERVGERHKTDQEVYHLTRTLANISRRNVDELVRFQERYPVSGGTEGDDGERGLLGRLREKGTELVESVSEGSGSGAGGRRSGLLDTVREKGSELVGRRPESGLLLLRDLRKLYILASEASINWVILGQGAQAAKDRELLQVTKECHPDTLRTLKWTNTKIKETSPQVLMS
;
A
#
# COMPACT_ATOMS: atom_id res chain seq x y z
N MET A 1 -10.87 5.98 -25.21
CA MET A 1 -9.79 4.95 -25.07
C MET A 1 -9.50 4.76 -23.60
N LYS A 2 -9.30 3.52 -23.13
CA LYS A 2 -9.07 3.21 -21.69
C LYS A 2 -7.62 3.47 -21.22
N ILE A 3 -6.77 4.10 -22.03
CA ILE A 3 -5.38 4.43 -21.64
C ILE A 3 -5.35 5.39 -20.45
N GLY A 4 -6.27 6.37 -20.38
CA GLY A 4 -6.34 7.27 -19.23
C GLY A 4 -6.56 6.55 -17.90
N LEU A 5 -7.36 5.48 -17.88
CA LEU A 5 -7.54 4.63 -16.68
C LEU A 5 -6.23 3.90 -16.32
N ALA A 6 -5.51 3.37 -17.31
CA ALA A 6 -4.22 2.72 -17.06
C ALA A 6 -3.18 3.71 -16.50
N ILE A 7 -3.13 4.94 -17.02
CA ILE A 7 -2.29 6.02 -16.49
C ILE A 7 -2.66 6.30 -15.02
N GLN A 8 -3.95 6.42 -14.72
CA GLN A 8 -4.42 6.65 -13.37
C GLN A 8 -4.04 5.50 -12.41
N GLN A 9 -4.18 4.24 -12.85
CA GLN A 9 -3.79 3.06 -12.06
C GLN A 9 -2.29 3.04 -11.76
N VAL A 10 -1.43 3.32 -12.74
CA VAL A 10 0.02 3.43 -12.50
C VAL A 10 0.33 4.52 -11.50
N ARG A 11 -0.26 5.72 -11.66
CA ARG A 11 -0.03 6.85 -10.77
C ARG A 11 -0.50 6.57 -9.35
N SER A 12 -1.65 5.92 -9.18
CA SER A 12 -2.15 5.50 -7.86
C SER A 12 -1.21 4.50 -7.21
N ALA A 13 -0.83 3.43 -7.93
CA ALA A 13 0.04 2.38 -7.40
C ALA A 13 1.44 2.88 -7.04
N GLU A 14 2.05 3.75 -7.87
CA GLU A 14 3.34 4.38 -7.56
C GLU A 14 3.23 5.36 -6.38
N GLY A 15 2.13 6.10 -6.27
CA GLY A 15 1.85 6.98 -5.13
C GLY A 15 1.73 6.20 -3.82
N ASP A 16 0.95 5.12 -3.81
CA ASP A 16 0.79 4.23 -2.64
C ASP A 16 2.12 3.57 -2.25
N LEU A 17 2.92 3.18 -3.26
CA LEU A 17 4.26 2.62 -3.05
C LEU A 17 5.19 3.66 -2.41
N ALA A 18 5.21 4.90 -2.91
CA ALA A 18 6.03 5.98 -2.38
C ALA A 18 5.70 6.29 -0.91
N GLU A 19 4.41 6.43 -0.61
CA GLU A 19 3.94 6.68 0.75
C GLU A 19 4.29 5.52 1.70
N LYS A 20 4.14 4.28 1.23
CA LYS A 20 4.50 3.11 2.04
C LYS A 20 6.01 3.01 2.26
N LEU A 21 6.84 3.31 1.25
CA LEU A 21 8.30 3.35 1.37
C LEU A 21 8.74 4.35 2.45
N GLU A 22 8.20 5.56 2.46
CA GLU A 22 8.51 6.54 3.50
C GLU A 22 8.13 6.06 4.90
N ARG A 23 6.91 5.55 5.05
CA ARG A 23 6.44 5.03 6.35
C ARG A 23 7.30 3.88 6.87
N VAL A 24 7.80 3.03 5.97
CA VAL A 24 8.71 1.94 6.34
C VAL A 24 10.07 2.50 6.76
N GLY A 25 10.63 3.44 5.99
CA GLY A 25 11.88 4.10 6.34
C GLY A 25 11.83 4.73 7.73
N GLU A 26 10.83 5.54 8.01
CA GLU A 26 10.68 6.19 9.31
C GLU A 26 10.50 5.19 10.47
N ARG A 27 9.77 4.09 10.24
CA ARG A 27 9.57 3.06 11.26
C ARG A 27 10.84 2.29 11.58
N HIS A 28 11.68 2.05 10.59
CA HIS A 28 12.91 1.27 10.68
C HIS A 28 14.18 2.13 10.59
N LYS A 29 14.11 3.40 11.04
CA LYS A 29 15.20 4.37 10.95
C LYS A 29 16.51 3.95 11.66
N THR A 30 16.47 2.97 12.53
CA THR A 30 17.67 2.38 13.16
C THR A 30 18.45 1.48 12.20
N ASP A 31 17.81 0.92 11.18
CA ASP A 31 18.44 0.25 10.04
C ASP A 31 18.73 1.30 8.97
N GLN A 32 20.00 1.74 8.92
CA GLN A 32 20.44 2.82 8.04
C GLN A 32 20.24 2.48 6.55
N GLU A 33 20.43 1.23 6.17
CA GLU A 33 20.19 0.79 4.79
C GLU A 33 18.73 0.93 4.42
N VAL A 34 17.83 0.38 5.24
CA VAL A 34 16.38 0.47 5.01
C VAL A 34 15.95 1.94 4.98
N TYR A 35 16.40 2.76 5.91
CA TYR A 35 16.05 4.17 5.99
C TYR A 35 16.43 4.95 4.73
N HIS A 36 17.68 4.86 4.29
CA HIS A 36 18.16 5.62 3.13
C HIS A 36 17.60 5.11 1.81
N LEU A 37 17.55 3.78 1.63
CA LEU A 37 17.05 3.22 0.38
C LEU A 37 15.54 3.43 0.19
N THR A 38 14.72 3.26 1.23
CA THR A 38 13.29 3.52 1.10
C THR A 38 12.98 4.97 0.73
N ARG A 39 13.71 5.94 1.28
CA ARG A 39 13.57 7.36 0.92
C ARG A 39 13.97 7.63 -0.53
N THR A 40 15.08 7.04 -0.97
CA THR A 40 15.52 7.17 -2.36
C THR A 40 14.49 6.57 -3.32
N LEU A 41 14.00 5.36 -3.03
CA LEU A 41 12.99 4.69 -3.85
C LEU A 41 11.64 5.43 -3.83
N ALA A 42 11.24 6.02 -2.70
CA ALA A 42 10.04 6.85 -2.61
C ALA A 42 10.11 8.07 -3.52
N ASN A 43 11.27 8.75 -3.56
CA ASN A 43 11.47 9.89 -4.46
C ASN A 43 11.44 9.47 -5.93
N ILE A 44 11.96 8.30 -6.26
CA ILE A 44 11.88 7.74 -7.61
C ILE A 44 10.43 7.46 -8.00
N SER A 45 9.64 6.81 -7.13
CA SER A 45 8.22 6.56 -7.39
C SER A 45 7.42 7.85 -7.59
N ARG A 46 7.71 8.92 -6.81
CA ARG A 46 7.07 10.23 -7.03
C ARG A 46 7.42 10.82 -8.39
N ARG A 47 8.70 10.77 -8.78
CA ARG A 47 9.11 11.22 -10.12
C ARG A 47 8.36 10.45 -11.21
N ASN A 48 8.19 9.13 -11.06
CA ASN A 48 7.42 8.31 -12.00
C ASN A 48 5.96 8.76 -12.10
N VAL A 49 5.33 9.17 -10.99
CA VAL A 49 3.98 9.77 -10.97
C VAL A 49 3.96 11.08 -11.76
N ASP A 50 4.96 11.95 -11.56
CA ASP A 50 5.05 13.26 -12.18
C ASP A 50 5.25 13.16 -13.70
N GLU A 51 6.04 12.19 -14.17
CA GLU A 51 6.26 11.93 -15.61
C GLU A 51 4.96 11.60 -16.36
N LEU A 52 3.95 11.07 -15.67
CA LEU A 52 2.66 10.74 -16.27
C LEU A 52 1.64 11.88 -16.24
N VAL A 53 1.89 12.97 -15.51
CA VAL A 53 0.95 14.10 -15.41
C VAL A 53 0.63 14.69 -16.78
N ARG A 54 1.64 14.91 -17.62
CA ARG A 54 1.49 15.50 -18.96
C ARG A 54 0.60 14.70 -19.92
N PHE A 55 0.36 13.42 -19.63
CA PHE A 55 -0.50 12.57 -20.47
C PHE A 55 -1.98 12.61 -20.05
N GLN A 56 -2.32 13.19 -18.89
CA GLN A 56 -3.70 13.26 -18.42
C GLN A 56 -4.60 14.11 -19.34
N GLU A 57 -4.07 15.18 -19.89
CA GLU A 57 -4.81 16.02 -20.84
C GLU A 57 -5.04 15.31 -22.17
N ARG A 58 -4.05 14.52 -22.63
CA ARG A 58 -4.14 13.73 -23.88
C ARG A 58 -5.09 12.54 -23.76
N TYR A 59 -5.17 11.94 -22.57
CA TYR A 59 -5.99 10.76 -22.26
C TYR A 59 -6.93 11.05 -21.08
N PRO A 60 -7.92 11.93 -21.27
CA PRO A 60 -8.87 12.23 -20.20
C PRO A 60 -9.63 10.95 -19.82
N VAL A 61 -9.81 10.74 -18.52
CA VAL A 61 -10.66 9.67 -18.01
C VAL A 61 -12.09 10.11 -18.27
N SER A 62 -12.69 9.63 -19.37
CA SER A 62 -14.12 9.84 -19.61
C SER A 62 -14.90 9.18 -18.48
N GLY A 63 -15.63 9.97 -17.70
CA GLY A 63 -16.39 9.52 -16.54
C GLY A 63 -17.33 8.37 -16.88
N GLY A 64 -16.90 7.19 -16.57
CA GLY A 64 -17.62 5.93 -16.57
C GLY A 64 -17.22 5.20 -15.29
N THR A 65 -17.66 5.73 -14.16
CA THR A 65 -17.57 5.11 -12.85
C THR A 65 -18.61 4.00 -12.73
N GLU A 66 -18.38 2.87 -13.38
CA GLU A 66 -19.19 1.66 -13.15
C GLU A 66 -18.31 0.42 -12.95
N GLY A 67 -17.39 0.43 -11.99
CA GLY A 67 -16.66 -0.80 -11.70
C GLY A 67 -15.74 -0.81 -10.50
N ASP A 68 -15.17 0.32 -10.10
CA ASP A 68 -14.18 0.35 -9.01
C ASP A 68 -14.66 1.07 -7.72
N ASP A 69 -15.71 1.87 -7.82
CA ASP A 69 -16.33 2.53 -6.65
C ASP A 69 -17.07 1.54 -5.74
N GLY A 70 -17.38 0.34 -6.21
CA GLY A 70 -18.03 -0.71 -5.41
C GLY A 70 -17.16 -1.24 -4.29
N GLU A 71 -15.89 -1.55 -4.55
CA GLU A 71 -14.99 -2.12 -3.54
C GLU A 71 -14.39 -1.05 -2.62
N ARG A 72 -13.92 0.08 -3.17
CA ARG A 72 -13.42 1.20 -2.35
C ARG A 72 -14.53 1.87 -1.57
N GLY A 73 -15.71 2.04 -2.16
CA GLY A 73 -16.89 2.54 -1.48
C GLY A 73 -17.39 1.59 -0.39
N LEU A 74 -17.31 0.26 -0.59
CA LEU A 74 -17.70 -0.74 0.40
C LEU A 74 -16.70 -0.79 1.56
N LEU A 75 -15.41 -0.76 1.28
CA LEU A 75 -14.36 -0.73 2.31
C LEU A 75 -14.35 0.61 3.07
N GLY A 76 -14.61 1.73 2.40
CA GLY A 76 -14.80 3.03 3.02
C GLY A 76 -16.01 3.04 3.96
N ARG A 77 -17.15 2.51 3.52
CA ARG A 77 -18.39 2.39 4.34
C ARG A 77 -18.24 1.39 5.49
N LEU A 78 -17.46 0.31 5.32
CA LEU A 78 -17.16 -0.63 6.40
C LEU A 78 -16.23 -0.01 7.44
N ARG A 79 -15.29 0.85 7.02
CA ARG A 79 -14.41 1.59 7.92
C ARG A 79 -15.17 2.67 8.68
N GLU A 80 -16.08 3.39 8.02
CA GLU A 80 -16.93 4.43 8.63
C GLU A 80 -17.92 3.81 9.62
N LYS A 81 -18.57 2.70 9.27
CA LYS A 81 -19.44 1.94 10.19
C LYS A 81 -18.66 1.29 11.33
N GLY A 82 -17.41 0.91 11.12
CA GLY A 82 -16.52 0.40 12.17
C GLY A 82 -16.18 1.47 13.20
N THR A 83 -15.95 2.71 12.78
CA THR A 83 -15.70 3.85 13.67
C THR A 83 -16.97 4.30 14.39
N GLU A 84 -18.12 4.31 13.71
CA GLU A 84 -19.42 4.65 14.29
C GLU A 84 -19.87 3.64 15.37
N LEU A 85 -19.57 2.33 15.15
CA LEU A 85 -19.82 1.29 16.16
C LEU A 85 -18.91 1.41 17.40
N VAL A 86 -17.68 1.89 17.23
CA VAL A 86 -16.77 2.12 18.36
C VAL A 86 -17.18 3.38 19.16
N GLU A 87 -17.66 4.41 18.47
CA GLU A 87 -18.10 5.66 19.11
C GLU A 87 -19.46 5.49 19.83
N SER A 88 -20.39 4.74 19.25
CA SER A 88 -21.70 4.43 19.89
C SER A 88 -21.57 3.51 21.12
N VAL A 89 -20.48 2.74 21.26
CA VAL A 89 -20.21 1.93 22.44
C VAL A 89 -19.61 2.76 23.60
N SER A 90 -19.03 3.94 23.30
CA SER A 90 -18.45 4.82 24.32
C SER A 90 -19.46 5.76 24.98
N GLU A 91 -20.61 6.05 24.34
CA GLU A 91 -21.64 6.95 24.88
C GLU A 91 -22.81 6.25 25.62
N GLY A 92 -22.80 4.92 25.64
CA GLY A 92 -23.86 4.09 26.25
C GLY A 92 -23.57 3.54 27.63
N SER A 93 -22.86 4.26 28.53
CA SER A 93 -22.70 3.84 29.92
C SER A 93 -23.70 4.53 30.84
N GLY A 94 -24.91 3.99 30.88
CA GLY A 94 -25.95 4.39 31.81
C GLY A 94 -26.98 3.28 32.01
N SER A 95 -26.81 2.54 33.13
CA SER A 95 -27.85 1.83 33.88
C SER A 95 -28.56 0.61 33.26
N GLY A 96 -28.32 -0.55 33.86
CA GLY A 96 -29.36 -1.54 34.19
C GLY A 96 -29.39 -2.85 33.43
N ALA A 97 -29.21 -3.94 34.14
CA ALA A 97 -29.60 -5.34 33.91
C ALA A 97 -28.56 -6.32 33.36
N GLY A 98 -28.00 -7.06 34.28
CA GLY A 98 -27.85 -8.48 34.48
C GLY A 98 -27.35 -9.42 33.37
N GLY A 99 -26.15 -9.96 33.56
CA GLY A 99 -25.90 -11.39 33.36
C GLY A 99 -25.65 -11.92 31.92
N ARG A 100 -24.40 -12.34 31.67
CA ARG A 100 -23.93 -13.24 30.62
C ARG A 100 -23.21 -12.70 29.39
N ARG A 101 -23.01 -11.38 29.26
CA ARG A 101 -22.18 -10.82 28.17
C ARG A 101 -20.75 -10.42 28.59
N SER A 102 -20.46 -10.45 29.87
CA SER A 102 -19.16 -10.06 30.44
C SER A 102 -18.02 -11.00 30.03
N GLY A 103 -18.26 -12.32 29.99
CA GLY A 103 -17.19 -13.28 29.74
C GLY A 103 -16.56 -13.24 28.35
N LEU A 104 -17.31 -12.84 27.31
CA LEU A 104 -16.75 -12.77 25.94
C LEU A 104 -15.96 -11.47 25.73
N LEU A 105 -16.39 -10.38 26.34
CA LEU A 105 -15.67 -9.10 26.24
C LEU A 105 -14.41 -9.10 27.10
N ASP A 106 -14.43 -9.75 28.25
CA ASP A 106 -13.24 -9.93 29.09
C ASP A 106 -12.23 -10.86 28.42
N THR A 107 -12.65 -11.94 27.78
CA THR A 107 -11.76 -12.84 27.02
C THR A 107 -11.15 -12.14 25.79
N VAL A 108 -11.90 -11.27 25.10
CA VAL A 108 -11.39 -10.48 23.97
C VAL A 108 -10.46 -9.37 24.46
N ARG A 109 -10.75 -8.77 25.63
CA ARG A 109 -9.92 -7.73 26.23
C ARG A 109 -8.63 -8.32 26.83
N GLU A 110 -8.69 -9.50 27.45
CA GLU A 110 -7.53 -10.23 27.98
C GLU A 110 -6.61 -10.69 26.85
N LYS A 111 -7.16 -11.34 25.80
CA LYS A 111 -6.39 -11.71 24.60
C LYS A 111 -5.92 -10.49 23.79
N GLY A 112 -6.68 -9.40 23.78
CA GLY A 112 -6.28 -8.15 23.15
C GLY A 112 -5.15 -7.46 23.92
N SER A 113 -5.14 -7.49 25.25
CA SER A 113 -4.08 -6.90 26.07
C SER A 113 -2.78 -7.73 26.05
N GLU A 114 -2.85 -9.05 25.95
CA GLU A 114 -1.67 -9.90 25.73
C GLU A 114 -1.02 -9.67 24.37
N LEU A 115 -1.82 -9.39 23.32
CA LEU A 115 -1.32 -9.03 22.01
C LEU A 115 -0.77 -7.60 21.94
N VAL A 116 -1.26 -6.68 22.78
CA VAL A 116 -0.77 -5.30 22.88
C VAL A 116 0.50 -5.22 23.74
N GLY A 117 0.71 -6.17 24.67
CA GLY A 117 1.88 -6.20 25.55
C GLY A 117 3.15 -6.77 24.93
N ARG A 118 3.09 -7.53 23.84
CA ARG A 118 4.26 -7.96 23.07
C ARG A 118 4.52 -6.93 21.99
N ARG A 119 5.53 -6.06 22.19
CA ARG A 119 6.13 -5.32 21.07
C ARG A 119 6.54 -6.35 20.03
N PRO A 120 6.01 -6.31 18.80
CA PRO A 120 6.46 -7.22 17.76
C PRO A 120 7.98 -7.11 17.67
N GLU A 121 8.68 -8.22 17.67
CA GLU A 121 10.12 -8.21 17.47
C GLU A 121 10.42 -7.36 16.24
N SER A 122 11.39 -6.47 16.35
CA SER A 122 11.67 -5.47 15.30
C SER A 122 11.89 -6.13 13.93
N GLY A 123 12.47 -7.34 13.93
CA GLY A 123 12.69 -8.13 12.74
C GLY A 123 11.40 -8.65 12.08
N LEU A 124 10.44 -9.17 12.87
CA LEU A 124 9.14 -9.60 12.34
C LEU A 124 8.34 -8.43 11.77
N LEU A 125 8.45 -7.26 12.42
CA LEU A 125 7.82 -6.04 11.92
C LEU A 125 8.42 -5.61 10.58
N LEU A 126 9.75 -5.67 10.45
CA LEU A 126 10.44 -5.38 9.20
C LEU A 126 10.03 -6.35 8.08
N LEU A 127 10.02 -7.66 8.33
CA LEU A 127 9.58 -8.64 7.34
C LEU A 127 8.14 -8.41 6.87
N ARG A 128 7.23 -8.06 7.79
CA ARG A 128 5.85 -7.71 7.44
C ARG A 128 5.78 -6.48 6.55
N ASP A 129 6.58 -5.46 6.84
CA ASP A 129 6.60 -4.23 6.06
C ASP A 129 7.26 -4.44 4.69
N LEU A 130 8.36 -5.18 4.61
CA LEU A 130 9.01 -5.57 3.35
C LEU A 130 8.05 -6.37 2.44
N ARG A 131 7.30 -7.34 3.02
CA ARG A 131 6.28 -8.08 2.26
C ARG A 131 5.24 -7.16 1.64
N LYS A 132 4.76 -6.16 2.39
CA LYS A 132 3.79 -5.18 1.89
C LYS A 132 4.39 -4.32 0.78
N LEU A 133 5.64 -3.88 0.92
CA LEU A 133 6.35 -3.14 -0.13
C LEU A 133 6.49 -3.97 -1.41
N TYR A 134 6.82 -5.26 -1.28
CA TYR A 134 6.93 -6.15 -2.43
C TYR A 134 5.60 -6.28 -3.19
N ILE A 135 4.48 -6.41 -2.47
CA ILE A 135 3.14 -6.51 -3.08
C ILE A 135 2.79 -5.22 -3.82
N LEU A 136 2.98 -4.05 -3.21
CA LEU A 136 2.70 -2.75 -3.85
C LEU A 136 3.60 -2.52 -5.08
N ALA A 137 4.88 -2.83 -4.98
CA ALA A 137 5.79 -2.71 -6.11
C ALA A 137 5.44 -3.69 -7.25
N SER A 138 4.92 -4.90 -6.93
CA SER A 138 4.43 -5.85 -7.93
C SER A 138 3.19 -5.32 -8.65
N GLU A 139 2.26 -4.73 -7.92
CA GLU A 139 1.07 -4.08 -8.47
C GLU A 139 1.46 -2.93 -9.41
N ALA A 140 2.33 -2.03 -8.97
CA ALA A 140 2.83 -0.93 -9.79
C ALA A 140 3.53 -1.46 -11.06
N SER A 141 4.35 -2.52 -10.94
CA SER A 141 5.04 -3.13 -12.08
C SER A 141 4.07 -3.71 -13.12
N ILE A 142 3.01 -4.40 -12.69
CA ILE A 142 1.98 -4.94 -13.60
C ILE A 142 1.24 -3.80 -14.31
N ASN A 143 0.90 -2.72 -13.60
CA ASN A 143 0.25 -1.55 -14.17
C ASN A 143 1.14 -0.88 -15.23
N TRP A 144 2.46 -0.80 -15.01
CA TRP A 144 3.42 -0.33 -16.02
C TRP A 144 3.43 -1.21 -17.26
N VAL A 145 3.36 -2.55 -17.11
CA VAL A 145 3.28 -3.48 -18.25
C VAL A 145 2.01 -3.23 -19.06
N ILE A 146 0.86 -3.10 -18.39
CA ILE A 146 -0.44 -2.84 -19.02
C ILE A 146 -0.39 -1.50 -19.79
N LEU A 147 0.13 -0.44 -19.15
CA LEU A 147 0.27 0.87 -19.77
C LEU A 147 1.20 0.83 -21.00
N GLY A 148 2.33 0.14 -20.88
CA GLY A 148 3.28 -0.02 -21.98
C GLY A 148 2.67 -0.74 -23.20
N GLN A 149 1.88 -1.80 -22.99
CA GLN A 149 1.15 -2.48 -24.06
C GLN A 149 0.08 -1.57 -24.69
N GLY A 150 -0.63 -0.80 -23.85
CA GLY A 150 -1.60 0.19 -24.32
C GLY A 150 -0.96 1.30 -25.15
N ALA A 151 0.17 1.84 -24.73
CA ALA A 151 0.94 2.85 -25.44
C ALA A 151 1.45 2.33 -26.81
N GLN A 152 1.93 1.08 -26.83
CA GLN A 152 2.38 0.41 -28.06
C GLN A 152 1.21 0.21 -29.04
N ALA A 153 0.07 -0.26 -28.57
CA ALA A 153 -1.13 -0.45 -29.39
C ALA A 153 -1.66 0.87 -29.96
N ALA A 154 -1.59 1.95 -29.18
CA ALA A 154 -1.96 3.31 -29.61
C ALA A 154 -0.92 3.98 -30.52
N LYS A 155 0.26 3.36 -30.70
CA LYS A 155 1.42 3.93 -31.41
C LYS A 155 1.90 5.26 -30.83
N ASP A 156 1.64 5.49 -29.52
CA ASP A 156 2.14 6.66 -28.78
C ASP A 156 3.59 6.41 -28.35
N ARG A 157 4.52 6.92 -29.16
CA ARG A 157 5.96 6.74 -28.91
C ARG A 157 6.44 7.43 -27.64
N GLU A 158 5.84 8.58 -27.32
CA GLU A 158 6.24 9.36 -26.15
C GLU A 158 5.82 8.66 -24.85
N LEU A 159 4.57 8.21 -24.76
CA LEU A 159 4.08 7.43 -23.62
C LEU A 159 4.84 6.11 -23.47
N LEU A 160 5.13 5.41 -24.60
CA LEU A 160 5.93 4.19 -24.59
C LEU A 160 7.35 4.44 -24.07
N GLN A 161 7.96 5.58 -24.43
CA GLN A 161 9.29 5.93 -23.93
C GLN A 161 9.28 6.11 -22.42
N VAL A 162 8.31 6.83 -21.88
CA VAL A 162 8.16 7.01 -20.42
C VAL A 162 7.99 5.66 -19.71
N THR A 163 7.20 4.73 -20.26
CA THR A 163 7.07 3.40 -19.65
C THR A 163 8.40 2.64 -19.63
N LYS A 164 9.23 2.76 -20.66
CA LYS A 164 10.56 2.14 -20.74
C LYS A 164 11.57 2.75 -19.78
N GLU A 165 11.42 4.01 -19.45
CA GLU A 165 12.30 4.74 -18.53
C GLU A 165 11.90 4.51 -17.05
N CYS A 166 10.60 4.54 -16.73
CA CYS A 166 10.11 4.48 -15.36
C CYS A 166 9.93 3.04 -14.84
N HIS A 167 9.45 2.09 -15.67
CA HIS A 167 9.22 0.73 -15.22
C HIS A 167 10.46 0.03 -14.63
N PRO A 168 11.69 0.18 -15.19
CA PRO A 168 12.90 -0.38 -14.57
C PRO A 168 13.16 0.08 -13.14
N ASP A 169 12.73 1.28 -12.77
CA ASP A 169 12.87 1.80 -11.42
C ASP A 169 11.96 1.06 -10.43
N THR A 170 10.72 0.76 -10.83
CA THR A 170 9.80 -0.07 -10.05
C THR A 170 10.33 -1.50 -9.90
N LEU A 171 10.92 -2.07 -10.95
CA LEU A 171 11.59 -3.39 -10.90
C LEU A 171 12.80 -3.38 -9.96
N ARG A 172 13.53 -2.27 -9.87
CA ARG A 172 14.62 -2.10 -8.89
C ARG A 172 14.10 -2.17 -7.46
N THR A 173 12.96 -1.54 -7.18
CA THR A 173 12.29 -1.61 -5.88
C THR A 173 11.88 -3.05 -5.54
N LEU A 174 11.30 -3.78 -6.49
CA LEU A 174 10.98 -5.21 -6.34
C LEU A 174 12.22 -6.05 -6.00
N LYS A 175 13.29 -5.88 -6.78
CA LYS A 175 14.53 -6.63 -6.60
C LYS A 175 15.15 -6.37 -5.23
N TRP A 176 15.25 -5.10 -4.83
CA TRP A 176 15.78 -4.74 -3.52
C TRP A 176 14.95 -5.34 -2.40
N THR A 177 13.63 -5.16 -2.43
CA THR A 177 12.73 -5.67 -1.39
C THR A 177 12.82 -7.19 -1.25
N ASN A 178 12.88 -7.92 -2.39
CA ASN A 178 13.04 -9.38 -2.39
C ASN A 178 14.40 -9.80 -1.79
N THR A 179 15.47 -9.09 -2.13
CA THR A 179 16.81 -9.35 -1.56
C THR A 179 16.80 -9.14 -0.04
N LYS A 180 16.24 -8.01 0.42
CA LYS A 180 16.16 -7.70 1.85
C LYS A 180 15.30 -8.69 2.63
N ILE A 181 14.21 -9.20 2.04
CA ILE A 181 13.41 -10.29 2.63
C ILE A 181 14.27 -11.56 2.82
N LYS A 182 15.03 -11.95 1.79
CA LYS A 182 15.87 -13.15 1.85
C LYS A 182 17.00 -13.05 2.88
N GLU A 183 17.58 -11.87 3.04
CA GLU A 183 18.63 -11.60 4.04
C GLU A 183 18.06 -11.59 5.47
N THR A 184 16.88 -10.98 5.66
CA THR A 184 16.30 -10.79 6.98
C THR A 184 15.59 -12.05 7.50
N SER A 185 14.95 -12.84 6.61
CA SER A 185 14.11 -13.97 7.02
C SER A 185 14.84 -15.03 7.85
N PRO A 186 16.04 -15.53 7.48
CA PRO A 186 16.74 -16.54 8.29
C PRO A 186 17.12 -16.01 9.67
N GLN A 187 17.53 -14.76 9.76
CA GLN A 187 17.93 -14.13 11.03
C GLN A 187 16.75 -14.00 12.00
N VAL A 188 15.57 -13.64 11.47
CA VAL A 188 14.37 -13.40 12.28
C VAL A 188 13.63 -14.71 12.64
N LEU A 189 13.65 -15.70 11.75
CA LEU A 189 12.89 -16.93 11.95
C LEU A 189 13.65 -17.96 12.79
N MET A 190 14.96 -17.81 12.95
CA MET A 190 15.83 -18.71 13.73
C MET A 190 16.27 -18.10 15.07
N SER A 191 15.89 -16.85 15.38
CA SER A 191 16.07 -16.21 16.68
C SER A 191 14.86 -16.50 17.57
#